data_84c5f49a29f060fcb8aa8b5cb609bbe0
#
_entry.id   84c5f49a29f060fcb8aa8b5cb609bbe0
#
_cell.length_a   1.000
_cell.length_b   1.000
_cell.length_c   1.000
_cell.angle_alpha   90.00
_cell.angle_beta   90.00
_cell.angle_gamma   90.00
#
_symmetry.space_group_name_H-M   'P 1'
#
loop_
_entity.id
_entity.type
_entity.pdbx_description
1 polymer ?
#
loop_
_entity_poly.entity_id
_entity_poly.type
_entity_poly.pdbx_seq_one_letter_code
_entity_poly.pdbx_strand_id
1 'polypeptide(L)'
;LKAESSRLKGQAIAQRCHFGFGMQVKYFNRSEISLSFPAERIATLTDLAAQVDVLVLAVPAGAATHHLVDGNILHAMRSSAHLINIARGDVIDETALITALEDGQIAGAGLDVYEFEPKVPKALIALENAVLLPHLGTSALEVRVSMGMMVVDNLRAFKDGKPLPNPV
;
A
#
# COMPACT_ATOMS: atom_id res chain seq x y z
N LEU A 1 -9.49 13.63 -2.89
CA LEU A 1 -8.10 13.61 -3.38
C LEU A 1 -7.26 12.46 -2.79
N LYS A 2 -7.21 12.26 -1.44
CA LYS A 2 -6.41 11.15 -0.86
C LYS A 2 -6.91 9.75 -1.27
N ALA A 3 -8.21 9.51 -1.23
CA ALA A 3 -8.80 8.23 -1.62
C ALA A 3 -8.64 7.95 -3.12
N GLU A 4 -8.76 8.98 -3.95
CA GLU A 4 -8.58 8.87 -5.41
C GLU A 4 -7.13 8.57 -5.78
N SER A 5 -6.15 9.21 -5.15
CA SER A 5 -4.72 8.92 -5.35
C SER A 5 -4.37 7.48 -4.99
N SER A 6 -4.89 6.95 -3.88
CA SER A 6 -4.65 5.55 -3.48
C SER A 6 -5.30 4.56 -4.47
N ARG A 7 -6.51 4.86 -4.96
CA ARG A 7 -7.18 4.08 -6.00
C ARG A 7 -6.35 4.01 -7.29
N LEU A 8 -5.82 5.15 -7.75
CA LEU A 8 -4.98 5.22 -8.96
C LEU A 8 -3.70 4.41 -8.80
N LYS A 9 -3.06 4.43 -7.62
CA LYS A 9 -1.86 3.61 -7.34
C LYS A 9 -2.19 2.13 -7.42
N GLY A 10 -3.25 1.68 -6.76
CA GLY A 10 -3.68 0.27 -6.79
C GLY A 10 -3.98 -0.19 -8.22
N GLN A 11 -4.70 0.62 -9.00
CA GLN A 11 -4.99 0.31 -10.41
C GLN A 11 -3.71 0.22 -11.26
N ALA A 12 -2.75 1.14 -11.07
CA ALA A 12 -1.49 1.13 -11.80
C ALA A 12 -0.62 -0.09 -11.49
N ILE A 13 -0.61 -0.55 -10.23
CA ILE A 13 0.07 -1.78 -9.82
C ILE A 13 -0.62 -2.99 -10.46
N ALA A 14 -1.93 -3.11 -10.29
CA ALA A 14 -2.72 -4.20 -10.83
C ALA A 14 -2.56 -4.33 -12.36
N GLN A 15 -2.57 -3.21 -13.08
CA GLN A 15 -2.33 -3.18 -14.52
C GLN A 15 -0.94 -3.73 -14.90
N ARG A 16 0.11 -3.32 -14.16
CA ARG A 16 1.48 -3.81 -14.40
C ARG A 16 1.63 -5.29 -14.08
N CYS A 17 1.00 -5.74 -13.00
CA CYS A 17 0.98 -7.16 -12.63
C CYS A 17 0.27 -7.99 -13.70
N HIS A 18 -0.88 -7.53 -14.20
CA HIS A 18 -1.62 -8.24 -15.22
C HIS A 18 -0.88 -8.30 -16.56
N PHE A 19 -0.53 -7.13 -17.15
CA PHE A 19 0.06 -7.09 -18.48
C PHE A 19 1.56 -7.39 -18.51
N GLY A 20 2.30 -7.07 -17.44
CA GLY A 20 3.75 -7.25 -17.38
C GLY A 20 4.17 -8.64 -16.93
N PHE A 21 3.38 -9.26 -16.04
CA PHE A 21 3.72 -10.55 -15.43
C PHE A 21 2.69 -11.65 -15.67
N GLY A 22 1.60 -11.37 -16.39
CA GLY A 22 0.53 -12.35 -16.62
C GLY A 22 -0.24 -12.76 -15.37
N MET A 23 -0.18 -11.97 -14.30
CA MET A 23 -0.82 -12.31 -13.04
C MET A 23 -2.35 -12.16 -13.12
N GLN A 24 -3.07 -13.08 -12.49
CA GLN A 24 -4.49 -12.92 -12.24
C GLN A 24 -4.67 -11.88 -11.12
N VAL A 25 -5.57 -10.91 -11.33
CA VAL A 25 -5.82 -9.83 -10.37
C VAL A 25 -7.12 -10.09 -9.65
N LYS A 26 -7.04 -10.13 -8.32
CA LYS A 26 -8.18 -10.07 -7.42
C LYS A 26 -8.08 -8.80 -6.57
N TYR A 27 -9.21 -8.22 -6.18
CA TYR A 27 -9.17 -7.01 -5.37
C TYR A 27 -10.31 -6.97 -4.33
N PHE A 28 -10.02 -6.31 -3.22
CA PHE A 28 -10.98 -5.88 -2.22
C PHE A 28 -11.05 -4.37 -2.20
N ASN A 29 -12.24 -3.81 -2.34
CA ASN A 29 -12.51 -2.39 -2.18
C ASN A 29 -13.95 -2.18 -1.76
N ARG A 30 -14.23 -1.08 -1.04
CA ARG A 30 -15.57 -0.72 -0.57
C ARG A 30 -16.60 -0.59 -1.71
N SER A 31 -16.15 -0.06 -2.85
CA SER A 31 -16.96 0.05 -4.07
C SER A 31 -16.35 -0.75 -5.21
N GLU A 32 -17.16 -1.14 -6.16
CA GLU A 32 -16.69 -1.74 -7.41
C GLU A 32 -15.82 -0.74 -8.20
N ILE A 33 -14.82 -1.25 -8.90
CA ILE A 33 -13.88 -0.47 -9.70
C ILE A 33 -13.97 -0.95 -11.13
N SER A 34 -14.15 -0.03 -12.07
CA SER A 34 -14.02 -0.35 -13.51
C SER A 34 -12.54 -0.40 -13.86
N LEU A 35 -12.09 -1.52 -14.43
CA LEU A 35 -10.73 -1.76 -14.88
C LEU A 35 -10.74 -2.09 -16.38
N SER A 36 -9.65 -1.77 -17.09
CA SER A 36 -9.49 -2.07 -18.51
C SER A 36 -8.99 -3.50 -18.78
N PHE A 37 -8.92 -4.34 -17.76
CA PHE A 37 -8.46 -5.73 -17.81
C PHE A 37 -9.29 -6.58 -16.83
N PRO A 38 -9.31 -7.92 -17.01
CA PRO A 38 -10.04 -8.81 -16.12
C PRO A 38 -9.50 -8.76 -14.69
N ALA A 39 -10.40 -8.52 -13.72
CA ALA A 39 -10.09 -8.58 -12.30
C ALA A 39 -11.34 -9.00 -11.51
N GLU A 40 -11.16 -9.82 -10.50
CA GLU A 40 -12.21 -10.36 -9.66
C GLU A 40 -12.32 -9.56 -8.36
N ARG A 41 -13.53 -9.05 -8.06
CA ARG A 41 -13.80 -8.42 -6.77
C ARG A 41 -14.13 -9.48 -5.73
N ILE A 42 -13.40 -9.49 -4.62
CA ILE A 42 -13.65 -10.37 -3.48
C ILE A 42 -14.40 -9.59 -2.40
N ALA A 43 -15.35 -10.24 -1.76
CA ALA A 43 -16.30 -9.60 -0.83
C ALA A 43 -15.65 -9.14 0.47
N THR A 44 -14.69 -9.89 1.00
CA THR A 44 -13.98 -9.58 2.24
C THR A 44 -12.46 -9.58 2.06
N LEU A 45 -11.74 -8.85 2.92
CA LEU A 45 -10.28 -8.86 2.91
C LEU A 45 -9.72 -10.23 3.32
N THR A 46 -10.37 -10.92 4.24
CA THR A 46 -9.99 -12.26 4.68
C THR A 46 -10.06 -13.27 3.53
N ASP A 47 -11.15 -13.24 2.75
CA ASP A 47 -11.29 -14.12 1.58
C ASP A 47 -10.27 -13.78 0.49
N LEU A 48 -9.95 -12.49 0.32
CA LEU A 48 -8.89 -12.08 -0.60
C LEU A 48 -7.53 -12.62 -0.13
N ALA A 49 -7.18 -12.43 1.14
CA ALA A 49 -5.92 -12.89 1.73
C ALA A 49 -5.72 -14.41 1.55
N ALA A 50 -6.78 -15.19 1.72
CA ALA A 50 -6.73 -16.65 1.55
C ALA A 50 -6.53 -17.12 0.09
N GLN A 51 -6.77 -16.26 -0.90
CA GLN A 51 -6.80 -16.64 -2.31
C GLN A 51 -5.63 -16.11 -3.14
N VAL A 52 -4.79 -15.23 -2.59
CA VAL A 52 -3.73 -14.57 -3.36
C VAL A 52 -2.33 -15.04 -2.94
N ASP A 53 -1.40 -15.03 -3.87
CA ASP A 53 0.00 -15.30 -3.60
C ASP A 53 0.76 -14.03 -3.22
N VAL A 54 0.26 -12.86 -3.63
CA VAL A 54 0.81 -11.55 -3.25
C VAL A 54 -0.32 -10.61 -2.87
N LEU A 55 -0.34 -10.17 -1.62
CA LEU A 55 -1.29 -9.17 -1.11
C LEU A 55 -0.62 -7.79 -1.09
N VAL A 56 -1.12 -6.85 -1.91
CA VAL A 56 -0.58 -5.49 -2.00
C VAL A 56 -1.52 -4.49 -1.36
N LEU A 57 -1.00 -3.70 -0.42
CA LEU A 57 -1.75 -2.66 0.26
C LEU A 57 -1.53 -1.31 -0.41
N ALA A 58 -2.60 -0.73 -0.97
CA ALA A 58 -2.62 0.57 -1.64
C ALA A 58 -3.82 1.43 -1.19
N VAL A 59 -4.12 1.40 0.10
CA VAL A 59 -5.26 2.10 0.72
C VAL A 59 -4.83 3.46 1.28
N PRO A 60 -5.75 4.43 1.46
CA PRO A 60 -5.44 5.67 2.18
C PRO A 60 -5.25 5.40 3.67
N ALA A 61 -4.39 6.18 4.34
CA ALA A 61 -4.31 6.18 5.79
C ALA A 61 -5.56 6.79 6.44
N GLY A 62 -5.87 6.34 7.65
CA GLY A 62 -6.93 6.88 8.49
C GLY A 62 -7.54 5.84 9.41
N ALA A 63 -8.42 6.25 10.33
CA ALA A 63 -9.01 5.38 11.33
C ALA A 63 -9.69 4.12 10.75
N ALA A 64 -10.25 4.21 9.54
CA ALA A 64 -10.92 3.08 8.88
C ALA A 64 -9.94 2.04 8.28
N THR A 65 -8.64 2.33 8.27
CA THR A 65 -7.59 1.46 7.71
C THR A 65 -6.47 1.18 8.71
N HIS A 66 -6.57 1.71 9.93
CA HIS A 66 -5.66 1.39 11.02
C HIS A 66 -5.76 -0.09 11.35
N HIS A 67 -4.62 -0.79 11.36
CA HIS A 67 -4.52 -2.24 11.57
C HIS A 67 -5.52 -3.07 10.72
N LEU A 68 -5.78 -2.59 9.48
CA LEU A 68 -6.64 -3.30 8.53
C LEU A 68 -6.11 -4.72 8.25
N VAL A 69 -4.79 -4.89 8.27
CA VAL A 69 -4.11 -6.18 8.24
C VAL A 69 -3.63 -6.49 9.65
N ASP A 70 -4.45 -7.19 10.38
CA ASP A 70 -4.20 -7.71 11.72
C ASP A 70 -3.73 -9.19 11.69
N GLY A 71 -3.55 -9.80 12.85
CA GLY A 71 -3.18 -11.21 12.97
C GLY A 71 -4.17 -12.17 12.31
N ASN A 72 -5.46 -11.83 12.24
CA ASN A 72 -6.46 -12.69 11.58
C ASN A 72 -6.29 -12.69 10.06
N ILE A 73 -6.00 -11.53 9.48
CA ILE A 73 -5.75 -11.41 8.02
C ILE A 73 -4.45 -12.12 7.67
N LEU A 74 -3.38 -11.94 8.47
CA LEU A 74 -2.11 -12.64 8.28
C LEU A 74 -2.29 -14.16 8.38
N HIS A 75 -3.09 -14.64 9.33
CA HIS A 75 -3.40 -16.06 9.50
C HIS A 75 -4.21 -16.63 8.32
N ALA A 76 -5.03 -15.83 7.67
CA ALA A 76 -5.79 -16.24 6.48
C ALA A 76 -4.91 -16.36 5.23
N MET A 77 -3.74 -15.72 5.19
CA MET A 77 -2.81 -15.80 4.07
C MET A 77 -2.18 -17.21 3.97
N ARG A 78 -1.80 -17.60 2.77
CA ARG A 78 -1.06 -18.85 2.53
C ARG A 78 0.38 -18.73 3.04
N SER A 79 0.96 -19.83 3.52
CA SER A 79 2.37 -19.84 3.95
C SER A 79 3.38 -19.53 2.81
N SER A 80 2.97 -19.65 1.56
CA SER A 80 3.75 -19.24 0.39
C SER A 80 3.51 -17.79 -0.04
N ALA A 81 2.56 -17.08 0.59
CA ALA A 81 2.17 -15.74 0.16
C ALA A 81 3.12 -14.65 0.69
N HIS A 82 3.14 -13.53 -0.04
CA HIS A 82 3.91 -12.33 0.32
C HIS A 82 2.99 -11.15 0.57
N LEU A 83 3.31 -10.34 1.58
CA LEU A 83 2.62 -9.09 1.89
C LEU A 83 3.45 -7.90 1.44
N ILE A 84 2.87 -6.99 0.65
CA ILE A 84 3.54 -5.77 0.19
C ILE A 84 2.81 -4.54 0.72
N ASN A 85 3.49 -3.69 1.48
CA ASN A 85 2.92 -2.43 1.98
C ASN A 85 3.62 -1.21 1.37
N ILE A 86 2.90 -0.52 0.50
CA ILE A 86 3.28 0.79 -0.07
C ILE A 86 2.28 1.89 0.30
N ALA A 87 1.41 1.60 1.27
CA ALA A 87 0.36 2.51 1.73
C ALA A 87 0.86 3.41 2.87
N ARG A 88 0.67 2.95 4.11
CA ARG A 88 1.20 3.53 5.36
C ARG A 88 1.46 2.41 6.36
N GLY A 89 2.39 2.63 7.29
CA GLY A 89 2.80 1.60 8.25
C GLY A 89 1.66 1.14 9.14
N ASP A 90 0.88 2.08 9.66
CA ASP A 90 -0.28 1.84 10.55
C ASP A 90 -1.45 1.06 9.92
N VAL A 91 -1.37 0.74 8.63
CA VAL A 91 -2.33 -0.16 7.96
C VAL A 91 -2.14 -1.62 8.38
N ILE A 92 -0.94 -1.98 8.83
CA ILE A 92 -0.61 -3.30 9.36
C ILE A 92 -0.38 -3.19 10.87
N ASP A 93 -0.84 -4.15 11.64
CA ASP A 93 -0.33 -4.43 12.97
C ASP A 93 1.10 -4.98 12.83
N GLU A 94 2.10 -4.09 13.02
CA GLU A 94 3.51 -4.41 12.80
C GLU A 94 4.01 -5.51 13.75
N THR A 95 3.47 -5.60 14.97
CA THR A 95 3.80 -6.66 15.91
C THR A 95 3.28 -8.02 15.42
N ALA A 96 2.04 -8.07 14.95
CA ALA A 96 1.47 -9.29 14.37
C ALA A 96 2.22 -9.72 13.11
N LEU A 97 2.65 -8.76 12.27
CA LEU A 97 3.45 -9.06 11.07
C LEU A 97 4.80 -9.68 11.42
N ILE A 98 5.52 -9.13 12.42
CA ILE A 98 6.81 -9.67 12.86
C ILE A 98 6.63 -11.13 13.30
N THR A 99 5.64 -11.41 14.15
CA THR A 99 5.33 -12.78 14.60
C THR A 99 5.01 -13.71 13.41
N ALA A 100 4.18 -13.26 12.47
CA ALA A 100 3.83 -14.06 11.30
C ALA A 100 5.03 -14.39 10.39
N LEU A 101 6.01 -13.49 10.30
CA LEU A 101 7.25 -13.69 9.55
C LEU A 101 8.23 -14.62 10.29
N GLU A 102 8.38 -14.45 11.62
CA GLU A 102 9.22 -15.29 12.48
C GLU A 102 8.73 -16.75 12.48
N ASP A 103 7.41 -16.95 12.55
CA ASP A 103 6.78 -18.27 12.58
C ASP A 103 6.66 -18.92 11.17
N GLY A 104 7.06 -18.21 10.10
CA GLY A 104 6.91 -18.68 8.73
C GLY A 104 5.45 -18.85 8.30
N GLN A 105 4.54 -18.11 8.92
CA GLN A 105 3.11 -18.12 8.61
C GLN A 105 2.83 -17.56 7.22
N ILE A 106 3.64 -16.59 6.78
CA ILE A 106 3.73 -16.10 5.40
C ILE A 106 5.17 -16.19 4.92
N ALA A 107 5.37 -16.28 3.61
CA ALA A 107 6.70 -16.46 3.02
C ALA A 107 7.59 -15.23 3.19
N GLY A 108 7.03 -14.03 3.14
CA GLY A 108 7.80 -12.81 3.27
C GLY A 108 6.97 -11.54 3.18
N ALA A 109 7.64 -10.41 3.42
CA ALA A 109 7.03 -9.09 3.27
C ALA A 109 7.97 -8.09 2.57
N GLY A 110 7.39 -7.17 1.79
CA GLY A 110 8.05 -6.00 1.23
C GLY A 110 7.41 -4.72 1.77
N LEU A 111 8.19 -3.92 2.51
CA LEU A 111 7.69 -2.75 3.22
C LEU A 111 8.44 -1.50 2.79
N ASP A 112 7.71 -0.49 2.32
CA ASP A 112 8.25 0.86 2.07
C ASP A 112 7.86 1.84 3.20
N VAL A 113 7.05 1.38 4.15
CA VAL A 113 6.47 2.20 5.23
C VAL A 113 6.37 1.40 6.53
N TYR A 114 6.47 2.08 7.68
CA TYR A 114 6.50 1.49 9.03
C TYR A 114 5.55 2.23 9.97
N GLU A 115 5.07 1.53 10.99
CA GLU A 115 4.06 2.09 11.91
C GLU A 115 4.58 3.32 12.67
N PHE A 116 5.84 3.30 13.09
CA PHE A 116 6.43 4.35 13.92
C PHE A 116 7.63 5.05 13.24
N GLU A 117 7.51 5.35 11.93
CA GLU A 117 8.56 6.06 11.21
C GLU A 117 9.11 7.27 11.97
N PRO A 118 10.43 7.50 11.97
CA PRO A 118 11.48 6.78 11.25
C PRO A 118 12.03 5.55 11.98
N LYS A 119 11.41 5.11 13.07
CA LYS A 119 11.85 3.95 13.85
C LYS A 119 11.35 2.66 13.19
N VAL A 120 12.26 1.74 12.92
CA VAL A 120 11.97 0.38 12.46
C VAL A 120 12.35 -0.59 13.56
N PRO A 121 11.47 -1.54 13.94
CA PRO A 121 11.77 -2.52 14.98
C PRO A 121 13.01 -3.36 14.63
N LYS A 122 13.88 -3.59 15.60
CA LYS A 122 15.08 -4.42 15.39
C LYS A 122 14.73 -5.86 15.00
N ALA A 123 13.63 -6.39 15.53
CA ALA A 123 13.12 -7.70 15.15
C ALA A 123 12.83 -7.75 13.65
N LEU A 124 12.13 -6.75 13.11
CA LEU A 124 11.82 -6.68 11.69
C LEU A 124 13.08 -6.56 10.81
N ILE A 125 14.09 -5.77 11.26
CA ILE A 125 15.37 -5.61 10.55
C ILE A 125 16.16 -6.93 10.50
N ALA A 126 16.01 -7.78 11.51
CA ALA A 126 16.73 -9.05 11.60
C ALA A 126 16.14 -10.17 10.73
N LEU A 127 14.96 -9.99 10.14
CA LEU A 127 14.28 -11.00 9.35
C LEU A 127 14.87 -11.06 7.93
N GLU A 128 15.28 -12.26 7.50
CA GLU A 128 15.79 -12.50 6.14
C GLU A 128 14.68 -12.53 5.08
N ASN A 129 13.43 -12.77 5.50
CA ASN A 129 12.24 -12.81 4.64
C ASN A 129 11.48 -11.47 4.59
N ALA A 130 12.11 -10.37 5.04
CA ALA A 130 11.58 -9.02 4.93
C ALA A 130 12.47 -8.12 4.06
N VAL A 131 11.90 -7.51 3.03
CA VAL A 131 12.56 -6.47 2.22
C VAL A 131 12.09 -5.11 2.72
N LEU A 132 13.04 -4.29 3.22
CA LEU A 132 12.75 -3.03 3.88
C LEU A 132 13.30 -1.86 3.07
N LEU A 133 12.44 -0.90 2.70
CA LEU A 133 12.79 0.32 1.97
C LEU A 133 12.51 1.55 2.84
N PRO A 134 13.29 2.63 2.72
CA PRO A 134 13.14 3.81 3.57
C PRO A 134 12.16 4.85 3.00
N HIS A 135 10.91 4.47 2.77
CA HIS A 135 9.81 5.30 2.26
C HIS A 135 10.17 5.99 0.92
N LEU A 136 10.49 5.17 -0.08
CA LEU A 136 11.01 5.62 -1.38
C LEU A 136 9.93 5.96 -2.43
N GLY A 137 8.66 5.79 -2.13
CA GLY A 137 7.55 5.93 -3.09
C GLY A 137 7.51 7.25 -3.88
N THR A 138 8.16 8.31 -3.40
CA THR A 138 8.27 9.61 -4.08
C THR A 138 9.71 10.11 -4.19
N SER A 139 10.70 9.21 -4.15
CA SER A 139 12.12 9.59 -4.07
C SER A 139 12.76 9.96 -5.41
N ALA A 140 12.08 9.74 -6.54
CA ALA A 140 12.55 10.19 -7.84
C ALA A 140 12.62 11.72 -7.90
N LEU A 141 13.70 12.28 -8.45
CA LEU A 141 13.97 13.72 -8.47
C LEU A 141 12.83 14.50 -9.14
N GLU A 142 12.35 14.02 -10.29
CA GLU A 142 11.26 14.61 -11.05
C GLU A 142 9.94 14.63 -10.26
N VAL A 143 9.67 13.60 -9.45
CA VAL A 143 8.50 13.54 -8.58
C VAL A 143 8.61 14.56 -7.45
N ARG A 144 9.77 14.67 -6.80
CA ARG A 144 10.02 15.67 -5.74
C ARG A 144 9.93 17.10 -6.27
N VAL A 145 10.48 17.37 -7.44
CA VAL A 145 10.37 18.67 -8.11
C VAL A 145 8.90 18.99 -8.42
N SER A 146 8.17 18.03 -8.98
CA SER A 146 6.74 18.19 -9.28
C SER A 146 5.92 18.49 -8.00
N MET A 147 6.16 17.77 -6.92
CA MET A 147 5.50 18.04 -5.63
C MET A 147 5.82 19.44 -5.10
N GLY A 148 7.08 19.89 -5.20
CA GLY A 148 7.49 21.25 -4.85
C GLY A 148 6.78 22.30 -5.70
N MET A 149 6.68 22.08 -7.00
CA MET A 149 5.97 23.00 -7.91
C MET A 149 4.48 23.10 -7.60
N MET A 150 3.81 22.02 -7.19
CA MET A 150 2.42 22.08 -6.75
C MET A 150 2.23 23.03 -5.56
N VAL A 151 3.17 23.06 -4.61
CA VAL A 151 3.14 24.02 -3.49
C VAL A 151 3.33 25.45 -4.00
N VAL A 152 4.31 25.67 -4.88
CA VAL A 152 4.56 26.99 -5.50
C VAL A 152 3.34 27.50 -6.26
N ASP A 153 2.67 26.64 -7.01
CA ASP A 153 1.50 27.01 -7.80
C ASP A 153 0.30 27.35 -6.91
N ASN A 154 0.10 26.64 -5.79
CA ASN A 154 -0.90 27.02 -4.80
C ASN A 154 -0.58 28.40 -4.16
N LEU A 155 0.68 28.66 -3.81
CA LEU A 155 1.10 29.96 -3.24
C LEU A 155 0.92 31.11 -4.25
N ARG A 156 1.24 30.88 -5.51
CA ARG A 156 1.00 31.87 -6.59
C ARG A 156 -0.49 32.17 -6.77
N ALA A 157 -1.31 31.12 -6.86
CA ALA A 157 -2.75 31.28 -6.98
C ALA A 157 -3.34 32.03 -5.78
N PHE A 158 -2.92 31.71 -4.55
CA PHE A 158 -3.34 32.44 -3.35
C PHE A 158 -2.94 33.90 -3.39
N LYS A 159 -1.71 34.23 -3.76
CA LYS A 159 -1.23 35.61 -3.91
C LYS A 159 -2.03 36.39 -4.95
N ASP A 160 -2.42 35.75 -6.05
CA ASP A 160 -3.17 36.35 -7.15
C ASP A 160 -4.68 36.40 -6.86
N GLY A 161 -5.17 35.96 -5.71
CA GLY A 161 -6.60 35.86 -5.39
C GLY A 161 -7.37 34.88 -6.25
N LYS A 162 -6.69 33.87 -6.82
CA LYS A 162 -7.27 32.81 -7.67
C LYS A 162 -7.59 31.56 -6.85
N PRO A 163 -8.52 30.72 -7.32
CA PRO A 163 -8.74 29.39 -6.73
C PRO A 163 -7.46 28.58 -6.68
N LEU A 164 -7.23 27.86 -5.58
CA LEU A 164 -6.06 26.98 -5.44
C LEU A 164 -6.18 25.81 -6.42
N PRO A 165 -5.14 25.49 -7.22
CA PRO A 165 -5.16 24.35 -8.13
C PRO A 165 -5.20 23.00 -7.40
N ASN A 166 -4.66 22.93 -6.16
CA ASN A 166 -4.61 21.69 -5.37
C ASN A 166 -5.10 21.96 -3.93
N PRO A 167 -6.41 22.27 -3.71
CA PRO A 167 -6.95 22.46 -2.37
C PRO A 167 -6.99 21.15 -1.59
N VAL A 168 -6.85 21.19 -0.26
CA VAL A 168 -6.98 20.06 0.67
C VAL A 168 -8.27 20.17 1.46
#